data_3e2b02cc4fbdf2f951a75423ac8e780a
#
_entry.id   3e2b02cc4fbdf2f951a75423ac8e780a
#
_cell.length_a   1.000
_cell.length_b   1.000
_cell.length_c   1.000
_cell.angle_alpha   90.00
_cell.angle_beta   90.00
_cell.angle_gamma   90.00
#
_symmetry.space_group_name_H-M   'P 1'
#
loop_
_entity.id
_entity.type
_entity.pdbx_description
1 polymer ?
#
loop_
_entity_poly.entity_id
_entity_poly.type
_entity_poly.pdbx_seq_one_letter_code
_entity_poly.pdbx_strand_id
1 'polypeptide(L)'
;MPCSLPAMCDAQRLSWSGDTRPAMKSPLAGTNKDILFPYIKDHLEEHLSAHWEEDECKQDVHLLKKQVEEDLRLNRACAQHALDQSGHTDEEKAIGEVVDNVLWQMASDRKTTALKQLQGHMWRAAYAAGRIKGELYQDVVPSIRRWRRQGLKVYIYSSGSVEAQKLLFGYSVEGDVLDLFDGHFDTNIGAKVESKSYERIAERMGCLSEEIMFLTDITREAKAAEDAGVNVALVVRPGNMELTEEERSHYNLITTFSQLEVTAGV
;
A
#
# COMPACT_ATOMS: atom_id res chain seq x y z
N MET A 1 -30.33 41.02 -18.63
CA MET A 1 -30.59 39.57 -18.52
C MET A 1 -29.41 38.98 -17.73
N PRO A 2 -29.57 38.55 -16.47
CA PRO A 2 -28.49 37.93 -15.72
C PRO A 2 -28.41 36.46 -16.11
N CYS A 3 -27.18 36.04 -16.48
CA CYS A 3 -26.80 34.64 -16.63
C CYS A 3 -26.92 33.93 -15.26
N SER A 4 -27.83 32.98 -15.19
CA SER A 4 -27.92 32.04 -14.08
C SER A 4 -26.75 31.06 -14.12
N LEU A 5 -25.91 31.12 -13.09
CA LEU A 5 -24.93 30.08 -12.77
C LEU A 5 -25.67 28.76 -12.50
N PRO A 6 -25.19 27.62 -13.01
CA PRO A 6 -25.77 26.33 -12.62
C PRO A 6 -25.50 26.08 -11.13
N ALA A 7 -26.55 25.65 -10.43
CA ALA A 7 -26.51 25.26 -9.04
C ALA A 7 -25.38 24.22 -8.82
N MET A 8 -24.53 24.50 -7.83
CA MET A 8 -23.58 23.51 -7.30
C MET A 8 -24.39 22.29 -6.85
N CYS A 9 -24.13 21.16 -7.48
CA CYS A 9 -24.65 19.88 -7.02
C CYS A 9 -24.32 19.71 -5.54
N ASP A 10 -25.36 19.50 -4.74
CA ASP A 10 -25.26 19.10 -3.35
C ASP A 10 -24.32 17.88 -3.26
N ALA A 11 -23.31 17.98 -2.42
CA ALA A 11 -22.45 16.85 -2.09
C ALA A 11 -23.34 15.72 -1.57
N GLN A 12 -23.53 14.69 -2.38
CA GLN A 12 -24.31 13.52 -1.99
C GLN A 12 -23.60 12.88 -0.78
N ARG A 13 -24.27 12.97 0.37
CA ARG A 13 -23.89 12.22 1.56
C ARG A 13 -24.28 10.78 1.31
N LEU A 14 -23.29 9.90 1.20
CA LEU A 14 -23.55 8.47 1.14
C LEU A 14 -23.97 8.01 2.53
N SER A 15 -25.23 7.67 2.69
CA SER A 15 -25.74 7.05 3.91
C SER A 15 -25.75 5.53 3.72
N TRP A 16 -25.17 4.81 4.65
CA TRP A 16 -25.18 3.37 4.65
C TRP A 16 -25.84 2.83 5.93
N SER A 17 -26.78 1.89 5.76
CA SER A 17 -27.46 1.19 6.85
C SER A 17 -27.00 -0.27 6.88
N GLY A 18 -26.27 -0.67 7.91
CA GLY A 18 -25.87 -2.05 8.13
C GLY A 18 -24.81 -2.17 9.21
N ASP A 19 -24.66 -3.37 9.73
CA ASP A 19 -23.62 -3.74 10.73
C ASP A 19 -22.29 -3.97 10.00
N THR A 20 -21.72 -2.89 9.43
CA THR A 20 -20.70 -2.95 8.40
C THR A 20 -19.28 -2.68 8.88
N ARG A 21 -18.34 -3.37 8.26
CA ARG A 21 -16.90 -3.30 8.57
C ARG A 21 -16.16 -2.72 7.36
N PRO A 22 -15.73 -1.45 7.37
CA PRO A 22 -15.00 -0.90 6.23
C PRO A 22 -13.59 -1.52 6.11
N ALA A 23 -13.30 -2.10 4.96
CA ALA A 23 -11.93 -2.42 4.55
C ALA A 23 -11.41 -1.28 3.67
N MET A 24 -10.18 -0.82 3.93
CA MET A 24 -9.62 0.35 3.24
C MET A 24 -8.36 -0.01 2.48
N LYS A 25 -8.24 0.55 1.27
CA LYS A 25 -6.95 0.70 0.60
C LYS A 25 -6.27 1.97 1.13
N SER A 26 -4.94 1.96 1.07
CA SER A 26 -4.01 3.00 1.53
C SER A 26 -4.62 4.42 1.47
N PRO A 27 -4.88 5.05 2.61
CA PRO A 27 -5.37 6.42 2.70
C PRO A 27 -4.26 7.46 2.48
N LEU A 28 -3.20 7.10 1.73
CA LEU A 28 -1.92 7.77 1.71
C LEU A 28 -1.85 8.85 0.65
N ALA A 29 -1.38 10.02 1.04
CA ALA A 29 -0.90 11.05 0.13
C ALA A 29 0.47 10.63 -0.40
N GLY A 30 0.57 10.17 -1.68
CA GLY A 30 1.84 10.06 -2.40
C GLY A 30 3.00 9.23 -1.83
N THR A 31 2.88 8.75 -0.58
CA THR A 31 3.98 8.29 0.29
C THR A 31 4.88 7.24 -0.36
N ASN A 32 4.33 6.28 -1.12
CA ASN A 32 5.16 5.21 -1.69
C ASN A 32 6.04 5.71 -2.85
N LYS A 33 5.47 6.54 -3.75
CA LYS A 33 6.19 7.01 -4.94
C LYS A 33 7.12 8.17 -4.63
N ASP A 34 6.68 9.07 -3.73
CA ASP A 34 7.34 10.35 -3.51
C ASP A 34 8.31 10.34 -2.34
N ILE A 35 8.20 9.36 -1.42
CA ILE A 35 9.02 9.27 -0.21
C ILE A 35 9.75 7.93 -0.10
N LEU A 36 9.00 6.83 -0.06
CA LEU A 36 9.57 5.52 0.29
C LEU A 36 10.55 4.98 -0.76
N PHE A 37 10.20 5.01 -2.04
CA PHE A 37 11.08 4.52 -3.09
C PHE A 37 12.26 5.48 -3.38
N PRO A 38 12.09 6.81 -3.40
CA PRO A 38 13.24 7.72 -3.41
C PRO A 38 14.19 7.51 -2.26
N TYR A 39 13.69 7.34 -1.02
CA TYR A 39 14.53 7.07 0.14
C TYR A 39 15.45 5.86 -0.07
N ILE A 40 14.94 4.75 -0.62
CA ILE A 40 15.79 3.58 -0.92
C ILE A 40 16.89 3.96 -1.91
N LYS A 41 16.54 4.65 -3.02
CA LYS A 41 17.51 5.02 -4.06
C LYS A 41 18.63 5.90 -3.51
N ASP A 42 18.27 6.83 -2.63
CA ASP A 42 19.20 7.84 -2.13
C ASP A 42 20.10 7.31 -0.98
N HIS A 43 19.67 6.24 -0.27
CA HIS A 43 20.36 5.77 0.94
C HIS A 43 20.79 4.29 0.88
N LEU A 44 20.61 3.61 -0.26
CA LEU A 44 20.91 2.18 -0.37
C LEU A 44 22.38 1.88 -0.15
N GLU A 45 23.28 2.62 -0.79
CA GLU A 45 24.73 2.43 -0.67
C GLU A 45 25.21 2.74 0.76
N GLU A 46 24.73 3.84 1.35
CA GLU A 46 25.00 4.19 2.75
C GLU A 46 24.55 3.07 3.69
N HIS A 47 23.35 2.54 3.48
CA HIS A 47 22.81 1.46 4.30
C HIS A 47 23.63 0.19 4.20
N LEU A 48 23.97 -0.25 2.99
CA LEU A 48 24.77 -1.45 2.78
C LEU A 48 26.16 -1.29 3.39
N SER A 49 26.82 -0.15 3.19
CA SER A 49 28.16 0.10 3.74
C SER A 49 28.15 0.15 5.27
N ALA A 50 27.10 0.72 5.89
CA ALA A 50 27.00 0.84 7.33
C ALA A 50 26.68 -0.51 8.03
N HIS A 51 25.97 -1.42 7.34
CA HIS A 51 25.44 -2.65 7.93
C HIS A 51 25.99 -3.93 7.28
N TRP A 52 27.03 -3.84 6.43
CA TRP A 52 27.52 -4.94 5.61
C TRP A 52 27.89 -6.20 6.41
N GLU A 53 28.45 -6.02 7.58
CA GLU A 53 28.85 -7.10 8.46
C GLU A 53 27.71 -7.65 9.34
N GLU A 54 26.56 -7.01 9.36
CA GLU A 54 25.41 -7.45 10.15
C GLU A 54 24.70 -8.66 9.51
N ASP A 55 24.24 -9.58 10.33
CA ASP A 55 23.58 -10.82 9.88
C ASP A 55 22.33 -10.53 9.01
N GLU A 56 21.54 -9.50 9.33
CA GLU A 56 20.37 -9.10 8.59
C GLU A 56 20.74 -8.64 7.16
N CYS A 57 21.76 -7.79 7.04
CA CYS A 57 22.24 -7.32 5.74
C CYS A 57 22.84 -8.46 4.91
N LYS A 58 23.64 -9.33 5.53
CA LYS A 58 24.19 -10.54 4.88
C LYS A 58 23.09 -11.45 4.36
N GLN A 59 22.01 -11.60 5.10
CA GLN A 59 20.86 -12.40 4.67
C GLN A 59 20.14 -11.76 3.49
N ASP A 60 19.94 -10.44 3.48
CA ASP A 60 19.32 -9.73 2.37
C ASP A 60 20.15 -9.87 1.09
N VAL A 61 21.45 -9.67 1.18
CA VAL A 61 22.39 -9.86 0.05
C VAL A 61 22.35 -11.30 -0.45
N HIS A 62 22.35 -12.29 0.46
CA HIS A 62 22.24 -13.70 0.10
C HIS A 62 20.95 -14.00 -0.67
N LEU A 63 19.80 -13.46 -0.22
CA LEU A 63 18.52 -13.67 -0.89
C LEU A 63 18.47 -12.99 -2.27
N LEU A 64 19.09 -11.81 -2.42
CA LEU A 64 19.22 -11.15 -3.71
C LEU A 64 20.06 -11.99 -4.68
N LYS A 65 21.21 -12.54 -4.22
CA LYS A 65 22.04 -13.45 -5.01
C LYS A 65 21.27 -14.68 -5.46
N LYS A 66 20.57 -15.33 -4.54
CA LYS A 66 19.72 -16.49 -4.85
C LYS A 66 18.61 -16.16 -5.88
N GLN A 67 18.01 -14.97 -5.78
CA GLN A 67 17.02 -14.51 -6.76
C GLN A 67 17.63 -14.35 -8.15
N VAL A 68 18.84 -13.81 -8.25
CA VAL A 68 19.55 -13.69 -9.52
C VAL A 68 19.87 -15.06 -10.12
N GLU A 69 20.34 -16.02 -9.31
CA GLU A 69 20.58 -17.40 -9.76
C GLU A 69 19.32 -18.05 -10.36
N GLU A 70 18.18 -17.86 -9.70
CA GLU A 70 16.90 -18.37 -10.20
C GLU A 70 16.47 -17.69 -11.49
N ASP A 71 16.63 -16.37 -11.60
CA ASP A 71 16.32 -15.62 -12.80
C ASP A 71 17.19 -16.03 -13.99
N LEU A 72 18.50 -16.27 -13.77
CA LEU A 72 19.41 -16.79 -14.78
C LEU A 72 18.98 -18.19 -15.24
N ARG A 73 18.67 -19.10 -14.29
CA ARG A 73 18.18 -20.45 -14.60
C ARG A 73 16.92 -20.43 -15.44
N LEU A 74 16.01 -19.46 -15.21
CA LEU A 74 14.76 -19.29 -15.93
C LEU A 74 14.90 -18.40 -17.18
N ASN A 75 16.14 -18.06 -17.59
CA ASN A 75 16.45 -17.17 -18.72
C ASN A 75 15.67 -15.85 -18.69
N ARG A 76 15.48 -15.28 -17.50
CA ARG A 76 14.86 -13.96 -17.31
C ARG A 76 15.90 -12.87 -17.55
N ALA A 77 15.43 -11.66 -17.92
CA ALA A 77 16.30 -10.53 -18.24
C ALA A 77 16.95 -9.91 -16.98
N CYS A 78 17.93 -10.61 -16.38
CA CYS A 78 18.73 -10.12 -15.25
C CYS A 78 20.24 -10.29 -15.47
N ALA A 79 20.65 -10.90 -16.59
CA ALA A 79 22.05 -11.27 -16.84
C ALA A 79 23.04 -10.10 -16.80
N GLN A 80 22.59 -8.87 -17.07
CA GLN A 80 23.41 -7.66 -17.03
C GLN A 80 23.63 -7.13 -15.60
N HIS A 81 22.80 -7.58 -14.66
CA HIS A 81 22.83 -7.17 -13.24
C HIS A 81 22.99 -8.38 -12.34
N ALA A 82 23.69 -9.41 -12.85
CA ALA A 82 24.01 -10.59 -12.08
C ALA A 82 25.05 -10.22 -11.01
N LEU A 83 24.76 -10.60 -9.79
CA LEU A 83 25.73 -10.46 -8.68
C LEU A 83 26.82 -11.51 -8.87
N ASP A 84 28.07 -11.07 -8.85
CA ASP A 84 29.21 -11.97 -8.93
C ASP A 84 29.22 -12.93 -7.72
N GLN A 85 29.33 -14.21 -7.99
CA GLN A 85 29.38 -15.25 -6.97
C GLN A 85 30.78 -15.58 -6.52
N SER A 86 31.81 -15.09 -7.25
CA SER A 86 33.20 -15.20 -6.80
C SER A 86 33.36 -14.32 -5.57
N GLY A 87 33.75 -14.90 -4.45
CA GLY A 87 33.95 -14.16 -3.20
C GLY A 87 34.90 -12.99 -3.43
N HIS A 88 34.34 -11.79 -3.52
CA HIS A 88 35.14 -10.58 -3.65
C HIS A 88 35.94 -10.35 -2.39
N THR A 89 37.24 -10.04 -2.57
CA THR A 89 38.11 -9.47 -1.54
C THR A 89 37.88 -7.95 -1.41
N ASP A 90 37.06 -7.37 -2.32
CA ASP A 90 36.75 -5.95 -2.38
C ASP A 90 35.29 -5.72 -2.03
N GLU A 91 35.04 -5.26 -0.81
CA GLU A 91 33.73 -4.97 -0.24
C GLU A 91 33.01 -3.89 -1.03
N GLU A 92 33.69 -2.81 -1.43
CA GLU A 92 33.12 -1.70 -2.17
C GLU A 92 32.52 -2.18 -3.51
N LYS A 93 33.25 -3.08 -4.20
CA LYS A 93 32.77 -3.66 -5.44
C LYS A 93 31.53 -4.52 -5.23
N ALA A 94 31.51 -5.34 -4.18
CA ALA A 94 30.39 -6.20 -3.85
C ALA A 94 29.13 -5.36 -3.49
N ILE A 95 29.29 -4.27 -2.75
CA ILE A 95 28.22 -3.31 -2.44
C ILE A 95 27.71 -2.66 -3.72
N GLY A 96 28.60 -2.17 -4.60
CA GLY A 96 28.23 -1.56 -5.87
C GLY A 96 27.37 -2.48 -6.75
N GLU A 97 27.75 -3.76 -6.84
CA GLU A 97 26.96 -4.76 -7.60
C GLU A 97 25.54 -4.97 -7.01
N VAL A 98 25.42 -5.01 -5.67
CA VAL A 98 24.11 -5.12 -5.00
C VAL A 98 23.29 -3.87 -5.28
N VAL A 99 23.88 -2.68 -5.19
CA VAL A 99 23.22 -1.40 -5.51
C VAL A 99 22.67 -1.42 -6.92
N ASP A 100 23.49 -1.75 -7.91
CA ASP A 100 23.11 -1.80 -9.33
C ASP A 100 21.95 -2.78 -9.56
N ASN A 101 22.00 -3.96 -8.95
CA ASN A 101 20.94 -4.96 -9.06
C ASN A 101 19.62 -4.47 -8.46
N VAL A 102 19.66 -3.89 -7.26
CA VAL A 102 18.46 -3.36 -6.58
C VAL A 102 17.85 -2.22 -7.37
N LEU A 103 18.64 -1.25 -7.82
CA LEU A 103 18.17 -0.12 -8.63
C LEU A 103 17.56 -0.58 -9.95
N TRP A 104 18.17 -1.56 -10.62
CA TRP A 104 17.61 -2.16 -11.82
C TRP A 104 16.27 -2.86 -11.54
N GLN A 105 16.17 -3.65 -10.46
CA GLN A 105 14.91 -4.29 -10.08
C GLN A 105 13.81 -3.25 -9.84
N MET A 106 14.14 -2.15 -9.15
CA MET A 106 13.19 -1.04 -8.91
C MET A 106 12.78 -0.34 -10.20
N ALA A 107 13.72 -0.07 -11.11
CA ALA A 107 13.44 0.55 -12.40
C ALA A 107 12.57 -0.34 -13.30
N SER A 108 12.70 -1.65 -13.18
CA SER A 108 11.92 -2.67 -13.90
C SER A 108 10.58 -3.01 -13.23
N ASP A 109 10.14 -2.26 -12.22
CA ASP A 109 8.95 -2.51 -11.39
C ASP A 109 8.85 -3.95 -10.86
N ARG A 110 10.00 -4.59 -10.61
CA ARG A 110 10.03 -5.94 -10.03
C ARG A 110 9.57 -5.91 -8.58
N LYS A 111 8.93 -7.00 -8.15
CA LYS A 111 8.36 -7.15 -6.80
C LYS A 111 8.79 -8.47 -6.17
N THR A 112 10.11 -8.78 -6.31
CA THR A 112 10.66 -10.02 -5.75
C THR A 112 10.64 -9.98 -4.23
N THR A 113 10.58 -11.15 -3.60
CA THR A 113 10.58 -11.27 -2.13
C THR A 113 11.88 -10.71 -1.56
N ALA A 114 13.04 -11.01 -2.17
CA ALA A 114 14.34 -10.51 -1.74
C ALA A 114 14.40 -8.97 -1.76
N LEU A 115 13.95 -8.34 -2.85
CA LEU A 115 13.90 -6.88 -2.95
C LEU A 115 12.99 -6.27 -1.87
N LYS A 116 11.79 -6.83 -1.69
CA LYS A 116 10.84 -6.34 -0.68
C LYS A 116 11.38 -6.47 0.74
N GLN A 117 12.15 -7.51 1.02
CA GLN A 117 12.74 -7.71 2.35
C GLN A 117 13.78 -6.64 2.64
N LEU A 118 14.77 -6.43 1.76
CA LEU A 118 15.75 -5.36 1.92
C LEU A 118 15.10 -3.98 2.07
N GLN A 119 14.13 -3.65 1.22
CA GLN A 119 13.36 -2.41 1.32
C GLN A 119 12.65 -2.28 2.67
N GLY A 120 12.07 -3.36 3.18
CA GLY A 120 11.40 -3.41 4.48
C GLY A 120 12.36 -3.09 5.63
N HIS A 121 13.57 -3.67 5.63
CA HIS A 121 14.59 -3.41 6.64
C HIS A 121 15.08 -1.96 6.59
N MET A 122 15.35 -1.42 5.41
CA MET A 122 15.74 -0.02 5.24
C MET A 122 14.64 0.94 5.72
N TRP A 123 13.38 0.69 5.36
CA TRP A 123 12.26 1.53 5.83
C TRP A 123 12.08 1.42 7.35
N ARG A 124 12.20 0.24 7.93
CA ARG A 124 12.13 0.06 9.39
C ARG A 124 13.16 0.91 10.10
N ALA A 125 14.41 0.87 9.65
CA ALA A 125 15.50 1.70 10.19
C ALA A 125 15.20 3.20 10.01
N ALA A 126 14.71 3.60 8.84
CA ALA A 126 14.38 4.99 8.53
C ALA A 126 13.22 5.54 9.39
N TYR A 127 12.17 4.75 9.58
CA TYR A 127 11.05 5.10 10.45
C TYR A 127 11.50 5.20 11.91
N ALA A 128 12.25 4.22 12.41
CA ALA A 128 12.76 4.23 13.78
C ALA A 128 13.68 5.43 14.06
N ALA A 129 14.47 5.83 13.07
CA ALA A 129 15.33 7.02 13.14
C ALA A 129 14.59 8.36 12.92
N GLY A 130 13.28 8.32 12.60
CA GLY A 130 12.48 9.49 12.29
C GLY A 130 12.85 10.19 10.97
N ARG A 131 13.59 9.53 10.09
CA ARG A 131 14.01 10.08 8.78
C ARG A 131 12.83 10.13 7.79
N ILE A 132 11.87 9.25 7.94
CA ILE A 132 10.62 9.22 7.17
C ILE A 132 9.42 9.10 8.11
N LYS A 133 8.27 9.59 7.66
CA LYS A 133 6.99 9.44 8.35
C LYS A 133 5.90 9.04 7.37
N GLY A 134 4.90 8.31 7.84
CA GLY A 134 3.73 7.97 7.07
C GLY A 134 2.82 9.19 6.92
N GLU A 135 2.66 9.70 5.70
CA GLU A 135 1.75 10.82 5.44
C GLU A 135 0.33 10.32 5.24
N LEU A 136 -0.61 10.94 5.95
CA LEU A 136 -2.03 10.67 5.88
C LEU A 136 -2.77 11.97 5.52
N TYR A 137 -3.83 11.86 4.72
CA TYR A 137 -4.73 13.00 4.51
C TYR A 137 -5.41 13.38 5.85
N GLN A 138 -5.57 14.68 6.09
CA GLN A 138 -6.07 15.22 7.35
C GLN A 138 -7.46 14.73 7.76
N ASP A 139 -8.28 14.30 6.81
CA ASP A 139 -9.63 13.78 7.03
C ASP A 139 -9.67 12.29 7.43
N VAL A 140 -8.55 11.56 7.25
CA VAL A 140 -8.50 10.10 7.43
C VAL A 140 -8.62 9.71 8.89
N VAL A 141 -7.69 10.13 9.74
CA VAL A 141 -7.67 9.75 11.16
C VAL A 141 -8.94 10.19 11.91
N PRO A 142 -9.43 11.44 11.74
CA PRO A 142 -10.71 11.82 12.35
C PRO A 142 -11.91 10.98 11.91
N SER A 143 -11.96 10.61 10.62
CA SER A 143 -13.05 9.78 10.08
C SER A 143 -12.99 8.36 10.63
N ILE A 144 -11.81 7.73 10.67
CA ILE A 144 -11.64 6.39 11.23
C ILE A 144 -12.01 6.38 12.72
N ARG A 145 -11.56 7.37 13.50
CA ARG A 145 -11.94 7.49 14.91
C ARG A 145 -13.45 7.64 15.09
N ARG A 146 -14.13 8.34 14.18
CA ARG A 146 -15.59 8.45 14.18
C ARG A 146 -16.25 7.10 13.93
N TRP A 147 -15.80 6.36 12.89
CA TRP A 147 -16.31 5.03 12.56
C TRP A 147 -16.10 4.03 13.70
N ARG A 148 -14.91 4.05 14.32
CA ARG A 148 -14.61 3.22 15.51
C ARG A 148 -15.56 3.49 16.66
N ARG A 149 -15.88 4.75 16.94
CA ARG A 149 -16.87 5.12 17.97
C ARG A 149 -18.29 4.66 17.65
N GLN A 150 -18.59 4.44 16.38
CA GLN A 150 -19.86 3.88 15.91
C GLN A 150 -19.85 2.33 15.89
N GLY A 151 -18.80 1.68 16.40
CA GLY A 151 -18.66 0.24 16.47
C GLY A 151 -18.11 -0.43 15.21
N LEU A 152 -17.73 0.34 14.19
CA LEU A 152 -17.19 -0.20 12.96
C LEU A 152 -15.77 -0.73 13.17
N LYS A 153 -15.47 -1.84 12.52
CA LYS A 153 -14.11 -2.39 12.43
C LYS A 153 -13.45 -1.92 11.16
N VAL A 154 -12.16 -1.57 11.24
CA VAL A 154 -11.39 -1.01 10.14
C VAL A 154 -10.21 -1.91 9.83
N TYR A 155 -10.05 -2.29 8.56
CA TYR A 155 -8.99 -3.15 8.08
C TYR A 155 -8.22 -2.48 6.96
N ILE A 156 -6.94 -2.82 6.81
CA ILE A 156 -6.11 -2.39 5.69
C ILE A 156 -5.90 -3.55 4.73
N TYR A 157 -6.07 -3.29 3.43
CA TYR A 157 -5.70 -4.20 2.36
C TYR A 157 -4.79 -3.47 1.37
N SER A 158 -3.52 -3.86 1.30
CA SER A 158 -2.49 -3.18 0.51
C SER A 158 -1.58 -4.17 -0.21
N SER A 159 -0.93 -3.73 -1.29
CA SER A 159 0.15 -4.49 -1.94
C SER A 159 1.47 -4.46 -1.15
N GLY A 160 1.64 -3.51 -0.24
CA GLY A 160 2.73 -3.52 0.75
C GLY A 160 2.53 -4.63 1.77
N SER A 161 3.62 -5.22 2.25
CA SER A 161 3.56 -6.25 3.31
C SER A 161 2.87 -5.72 4.57
N VAL A 162 2.30 -6.61 5.36
CA VAL A 162 1.70 -6.26 6.66
C VAL A 162 2.69 -5.49 7.53
N GLU A 163 3.97 -5.86 7.51
CA GLU A 163 5.03 -5.15 8.23
C GLU A 163 5.18 -3.71 7.75
N ALA A 164 5.28 -3.50 6.43
CA ALA A 164 5.38 -2.15 5.86
C ALA A 164 4.14 -1.29 6.18
N GLN A 165 2.95 -1.88 6.19
CA GLN A 165 1.72 -1.20 6.60
C GLN A 165 1.82 -0.75 8.07
N LYS A 166 2.27 -1.64 8.97
CA LYS A 166 2.43 -1.34 10.40
C LYS A 166 3.47 -0.25 10.65
N LEU A 167 4.59 -0.27 9.93
CA LEU A 167 5.58 0.80 10.02
C LEU A 167 4.99 2.16 9.62
N LEU A 168 4.26 2.19 8.52
CA LEU A 168 3.66 3.41 8.02
C LEU A 168 2.64 4.02 8.99
N PHE A 169 1.74 3.22 9.54
CA PHE A 169 0.72 3.68 10.48
C PHE A 169 1.24 3.88 11.90
N GLY A 170 2.29 3.13 12.31
CA GLY A 170 2.94 3.28 13.61
C GLY A 170 3.83 4.53 13.68
N TYR A 171 4.35 4.99 12.54
CA TYR A 171 5.22 6.17 12.45
C TYR A 171 4.60 7.25 11.54
N SER A 172 3.31 7.50 11.68
CA SER A 172 2.64 8.50 10.85
C SER A 172 2.86 9.93 11.37
N VAL A 173 2.53 10.91 10.51
CA VAL A 173 2.53 12.35 10.93
C VAL A 173 1.52 12.62 12.06
N GLU A 174 0.51 11.76 12.21
CA GLU A 174 -0.49 11.82 13.28
C GLU A 174 -0.07 11.02 14.54
N GLY A 175 1.17 10.54 14.59
CA GLY A 175 1.68 9.63 15.59
C GLY A 175 1.39 8.16 15.29
N ASP A 176 1.47 7.31 16.31
CA ASP A 176 1.05 5.92 16.20
C ASP A 176 -0.48 5.82 16.16
N VAL A 177 -1.00 5.26 15.06
CA VAL A 177 -2.44 5.08 14.83
C VAL A 177 -2.81 3.62 14.58
N LEU A 178 -1.95 2.68 14.95
CA LEU A 178 -2.17 1.25 14.76
C LEU A 178 -3.41 0.72 15.50
N ASP A 179 -3.74 1.31 16.62
CA ASP A 179 -4.93 0.99 17.44
C ASP A 179 -6.25 1.26 16.71
N LEU A 180 -6.23 2.03 15.63
CA LEU A 180 -7.40 2.31 14.81
C LEU A 180 -7.76 1.16 13.86
N PHE A 181 -6.89 0.16 13.68
CA PHE A 181 -7.07 -0.93 12.71
C PHE A 181 -7.24 -2.28 13.42
N ASP A 182 -8.28 -3.02 13.01
CA ASP A 182 -8.59 -4.36 13.53
C ASP A 182 -7.80 -5.46 12.82
N GLY A 183 -7.18 -5.15 11.67
CA GLY A 183 -6.33 -6.09 10.96
C GLY A 183 -5.77 -5.55 9.67
N HIS A 184 -4.83 -6.32 9.12
CA HIS A 184 -4.07 -5.99 7.93
C HIS A 184 -4.05 -7.17 6.97
N PHE A 185 -4.28 -6.91 5.70
CA PHE A 185 -4.16 -7.87 4.61
C PHE A 185 -3.15 -7.34 3.58
N ASP A 186 -2.38 -8.24 3.02
CA ASP A 186 -1.49 -7.98 1.89
C ASP A 186 -1.77 -8.95 0.74
N THR A 187 -0.92 -8.97 -0.28
CA THR A 187 -1.09 -9.84 -1.45
C THR A 187 -0.93 -11.34 -1.16
N ASN A 188 -0.61 -11.74 0.08
CA ASN A 188 -0.66 -13.16 0.48
C ASN A 188 -2.10 -13.70 0.55
N ILE A 189 -3.11 -12.83 0.79
CA ILE A 189 -4.53 -13.23 0.70
C ILE A 189 -4.99 -13.40 -0.75
N GLY A 190 -4.32 -12.73 -1.70
CA GLY A 190 -4.57 -12.74 -3.13
C GLY A 190 -4.31 -11.37 -3.76
N ALA A 191 -4.40 -11.27 -5.08
CA ALA A 191 -4.24 -10.02 -5.79
C ALA A 191 -5.49 -9.13 -5.66
N LYS A 192 -5.30 -7.80 -5.55
CA LYS A 192 -6.41 -6.86 -5.36
C LYS A 192 -7.34 -6.70 -6.57
N VAL A 193 -6.94 -7.21 -7.71
CA VAL A 193 -7.74 -7.25 -8.95
C VAL A 193 -8.49 -8.57 -9.15
N GLU A 194 -8.48 -9.46 -8.16
CA GLU A 194 -9.17 -10.75 -8.17
C GLU A 194 -10.31 -10.75 -7.14
N SER A 195 -11.53 -11.07 -7.56
CA SER A 195 -12.71 -11.14 -6.68
C SER A 195 -12.54 -12.13 -5.53
N LYS A 196 -11.90 -13.27 -5.78
CA LYS A 196 -11.60 -14.28 -4.76
C LYS A 196 -10.79 -13.77 -3.57
N SER A 197 -10.01 -12.70 -3.75
CA SER A 197 -9.26 -12.10 -2.65
C SER A 197 -10.19 -11.44 -1.64
N TYR A 198 -11.24 -10.80 -2.11
CA TYR A 198 -12.26 -10.15 -1.26
C TYR A 198 -13.16 -11.16 -0.56
N GLU A 199 -13.52 -12.26 -1.22
CA GLU A 199 -14.23 -13.38 -0.59
C GLU A 199 -13.42 -13.96 0.59
N ARG A 200 -12.12 -14.21 0.40
CA ARG A 200 -11.21 -14.68 1.45
C ARG A 200 -11.06 -13.66 2.59
N ILE A 201 -11.06 -12.36 2.27
CA ILE A 201 -11.04 -11.30 3.29
C ILE A 201 -12.33 -11.35 4.12
N ALA A 202 -13.50 -11.47 3.50
CA ALA A 202 -14.79 -11.60 4.18
C ALA A 202 -14.81 -12.83 5.10
N GLU A 203 -14.35 -13.98 4.61
CA GLU A 203 -14.18 -15.21 5.41
C GLU A 203 -13.26 -14.99 6.63
N ARG A 204 -12.10 -14.33 6.42
CA ARG A 204 -11.16 -14.04 7.52
C ARG A 204 -11.71 -13.05 8.53
N MET A 205 -12.52 -12.10 8.10
CA MET A 205 -13.21 -11.16 8.97
C MET A 205 -14.42 -11.77 9.66
N GLY A 206 -14.91 -12.91 9.17
CA GLY A 206 -16.10 -13.60 9.68
C GLY A 206 -17.38 -12.79 9.45
N CYS A 207 -17.53 -12.21 8.24
CA CYS A 207 -18.69 -11.43 7.82
C CYS A 207 -19.07 -11.73 6.37
N LEU A 208 -20.25 -11.27 5.95
CA LEU A 208 -20.67 -11.36 4.56
C LEU A 208 -19.97 -10.28 3.72
N SER A 209 -19.77 -10.53 2.43
CA SER A 209 -19.16 -9.54 1.52
C SER A 209 -19.96 -8.25 1.48
N GLU A 210 -21.29 -8.33 1.51
CA GLU A 210 -22.21 -7.17 1.51
C GLU A 210 -22.12 -6.31 2.79
N GLU A 211 -21.53 -6.84 3.85
CA GLU A 211 -21.24 -6.11 5.09
C GLU A 211 -19.93 -5.35 5.03
N ILE A 212 -19.18 -5.42 3.94
CA ILE A 212 -17.91 -4.74 3.75
C ILE A 212 -18.10 -3.53 2.84
N MET A 213 -17.52 -2.40 3.24
CA MET A 213 -17.28 -1.24 2.38
C MET A 213 -15.81 -1.18 2.03
N PHE A 214 -15.47 -1.28 0.76
CA PHE A 214 -14.11 -1.14 0.25
C PHE A 214 -13.90 0.26 -0.33
N LEU A 215 -12.88 0.95 0.17
CA LEU A 215 -12.48 2.28 -0.30
C LEU A 215 -11.19 2.14 -1.11
N THR A 216 -11.21 2.51 -2.37
CA THR A 216 -10.07 2.44 -3.28
C THR A 216 -10.06 3.61 -4.25
N ASP A 217 -8.91 3.91 -4.85
CA ASP A 217 -8.74 4.87 -5.95
C ASP A 217 -8.52 4.18 -7.30
N ILE A 218 -8.58 2.85 -7.34
CA ILE A 218 -8.30 2.03 -8.54
C ILE A 218 -9.56 1.30 -8.99
N THR A 219 -10.05 1.62 -10.18
CA THR A 219 -11.30 1.07 -10.73
C THR A 219 -11.26 -0.44 -10.94
N ARG A 220 -10.12 -1.01 -11.34
CA ARG A 220 -9.96 -2.47 -11.47
C ARG A 220 -10.07 -3.21 -10.13
N GLU A 221 -9.65 -2.59 -9.03
CA GLU A 221 -9.83 -3.15 -7.69
C GLU A 221 -11.27 -3.00 -7.22
N ALA A 222 -11.89 -1.85 -7.52
CA ALA A 222 -13.30 -1.59 -7.28
C ALA A 222 -14.18 -2.66 -7.93
N LYS A 223 -13.93 -2.92 -9.23
CA LYS A 223 -14.65 -3.95 -9.97
C LYS A 223 -14.50 -5.34 -9.36
N ALA A 224 -13.27 -5.73 -9.00
CA ALA A 224 -13.03 -7.04 -8.39
C ALA A 224 -13.71 -7.20 -7.03
N ALA A 225 -13.82 -6.12 -6.25
CA ALA A 225 -14.55 -6.09 -4.99
C ALA A 225 -16.07 -6.22 -5.22
N GLU A 226 -16.64 -5.47 -6.16
CA GLU A 226 -18.06 -5.59 -6.56
C GLU A 226 -18.40 -6.99 -7.06
N ASP A 227 -17.54 -7.59 -7.89
CA ASP A 227 -17.72 -8.97 -8.40
C ASP A 227 -17.73 -10.01 -7.25
N ALA A 228 -17.19 -9.67 -6.08
CA ALA A 228 -17.26 -10.47 -4.85
C ALA A 228 -18.44 -10.08 -3.93
N GLY A 229 -19.30 -9.18 -4.34
CA GLY A 229 -20.44 -8.69 -3.55
C GLY A 229 -20.07 -7.67 -2.46
N VAL A 230 -18.86 -7.11 -2.51
CA VAL A 230 -18.39 -6.07 -1.58
C VAL A 230 -18.88 -4.70 -2.07
N ASN A 231 -19.34 -3.87 -1.16
CA ASN A 231 -19.73 -2.50 -1.50
C ASN A 231 -18.49 -1.63 -1.70
N VAL A 232 -18.54 -0.70 -2.66
CA VAL A 232 -17.37 0.08 -3.06
C VAL A 232 -17.69 1.57 -3.10
N ALA A 233 -16.72 2.38 -2.66
CA ALA A 233 -16.65 3.79 -2.99
C ALA A 233 -15.26 4.14 -3.53
N LEU A 234 -15.22 4.88 -4.63
CA LEU A 234 -13.96 5.39 -5.19
C LEU A 234 -13.57 6.69 -4.49
N VAL A 235 -12.34 6.71 -3.99
CA VAL A 235 -11.77 7.88 -3.33
C VAL A 235 -10.99 8.69 -4.36
N VAL A 236 -11.49 9.85 -4.74
CA VAL A 236 -10.86 10.74 -5.72
C VAL A 236 -10.01 11.77 -4.99
N ARG A 237 -8.69 11.71 -5.20
CA ARG A 237 -7.72 12.61 -4.58
C ARG A 237 -6.84 13.28 -5.65
N PRO A 238 -6.23 14.44 -5.36
CA PRO A 238 -5.24 15.02 -6.25
C PRO A 238 -4.12 14.01 -6.58
N GLY A 239 -3.78 13.87 -7.85
CA GLY A 239 -2.76 12.93 -8.31
C GLY A 239 -3.25 11.50 -8.60
N ASN A 240 -4.53 11.18 -8.37
CA ASN A 240 -5.10 9.92 -8.83
C ASN A 240 -5.27 9.91 -10.36
N MET A 241 -5.42 8.71 -10.94
CA MET A 241 -5.78 8.59 -12.35
C MET A 241 -7.13 9.22 -12.63
N GLU A 242 -7.27 9.83 -13.80
CA GLU A 242 -8.56 10.35 -14.25
C GLU A 242 -9.53 9.19 -14.51
N LEU A 243 -10.76 9.36 -14.03
CA LEU A 243 -11.85 8.43 -14.27
C LEU A 243 -12.55 8.76 -15.59
N THR A 244 -12.95 7.73 -16.33
CA THR A 244 -13.83 7.88 -17.49
C THR A 244 -15.22 8.33 -17.06
N GLU A 245 -16.03 8.85 -17.98
CA GLU A 245 -17.44 9.22 -17.71
C GLU A 245 -18.28 8.01 -17.27
N GLU A 246 -17.99 6.83 -17.82
CA GLU A 246 -18.65 5.59 -17.44
C GLU A 246 -18.34 5.23 -15.98
N GLU A 247 -17.06 5.26 -15.58
CA GLU A 247 -16.64 5.00 -14.20
C GLU A 247 -17.22 6.04 -13.23
N ARG A 248 -17.26 7.31 -13.62
CA ARG A 248 -17.87 8.38 -12.81
C ARG A 248 -19.36 8.17 -12.57
N SER A 249 -20.07 7.64 -13.56
CA SER A 249 -21.51 7.36 -13.44
C SER A 249 -21.83 6.06 -12.72
N HIS A 250 -20.91 5.10 -12.74
CA HIS A 250 -21.10 3.78 -12.14
C HIS A 250 -20.79 3.77 -10.64
N TYR A 251 -19.65 4.37 -10.22
CA TYR A 251 -19.18 4.29 -8.85
C TYR A 251 -19.66 5.45 -7.97
N ASN A 252 -19.84 5.16 -6.69
CA ASN A 252 -19.98 6.18 -5.66
C ASN A 252 -18.63 6.87 -5.45
N LEU A 253 -18.56 8.17 -5.70
CA LEU A 253 -17.34 8.95 -5.59
C LEU A 253 -17.30 9.75 -4.30
N ILE A 254 -16.19 9.66 -3.57
CA ILE A 254 -15.92 10.55 -2.43
C ILE A 254 -14.56 11.22 -2.61
N THR A 255 -14.44 12.45 -2.18
CA THR A 255 -13.17 13.20 -2.17
C THR A 255 -12.55 13.26 -0.78
N THR A 256 -13.33 13.02 0.26
CA THR A 256 -12.89 12.95 1.65
C THR A 256 -13.61 11.82 2.37
N PHE A 257 -12.98 11.22 3.36
CA PHE A 257 -13.59 10.19 4.19
C PHE A 257 -14.74 10.73 5.07
N SER A 258 -14.76 12.04 5.29
CA SER A 258 -15.87 12.69 6.02
C SER A 258 -17.21 12.60 5.30
N GLN A 259 -17.21 12.40 3.98
CA GLN A 259 -18.43 12.21 3.18
C GLN A 259 -19.07 10.82 3.37
N LEU A 260 -18.33 9.86 3.91
CA LEU A 260 -18.88 8.54 4.22
C LEU A 260 -19.57 8.60 5.59
N GLU A 261 -20.90 8.67 5.58
CA GLU A 261 -21.71 8.55 6.79
C GLU A 261 -22.16 7.09 6.95
N VAL A 262 -21.92 6.54 8.11
CA VAL A 262 -22.42 5.21 8.49
C VAL A 262 -23.55 5.42 9.45
N THR A 263 -24.76 5.01 9.07
CA THR A 263 -25.89 4.95 9.98
C THR A 263 -25.91 3.57 10.61
N ALA A 264 -25.75 3.51 11.94
CA ALA A 264 -26.00 2.27 12.67
C ALA A 264 -27.43 1.81 12.36
N GLY A 265 -27.56 0.59 11.84
CA GLY A 265 -28.87 -0.02 11.71
C GLY A 265 -29.50 -0.12 13.10
N VAL A 266 -30.72 0.36 13.25
CA VAL A 266 -31.57 0.27 14.44
C VAL A 266 -32.11 -1.16 14.56
#